data_a767df2e864ce3a423254c22ebabacae
#
_entry.id   a767df2e864ce3a423254c22ebabacae
#
_cell.length_a   1.000
_cell.length_b   1.000
_cell.length_c   1.000
_cell.angle_alpha   90.00
_cell.angle_beta   90.00
_cell.angle_gamma   90.00
#
_symmetry.space_group_name_H-M   'P 1'
#
loop_
_entity.id
_entity.type
_entity.pdbx_description
1 polymer ?
#
loop_
_entity_poly.entity_id
_entity_poly.type
_entity_poly.pdbx_seq_one_letter_code
_entity_poly.pdbx_strand_id
1 'polypeptide(L)'
;MKISGYSPLPPSPVRRMLLLSGCIALLSGCSFSGRRREVGPSEPLSAEDAKLKHKFRGLRGGQLRVDSLFHVRGLNIFNERGRLFFASAVITPPHRTNASYGADFGVPKFLRFEWRDKTEMEPDGALKRGLPDGAYYGGTILGNYTVPIAARIPDALLEDKRRNGGGFRLKIRIHPDGPLIGWDLERGVGTGPDGSKFHHAGGDFQEAYIYQGEVLRKGWFIHPKTGQRIETDH
;
A
#
# COMPACT_ATOMS: atom_id res chain seq x y z
N MET A 1 -24.55 51.79 -2.02
CA MET A 1 -24.91 50.56 -2.74
C MET A 1 -25.37 49.55 -1.70
N LYS A 2 -26.70 49.29 -1.66
CA LYS A 2 -27.35 48.50 -0.59
C LYS A 2 -27.26 47.02 -0.91
N ILE A 3 -26.74 46.20 -0.01
CA ILE A 3 -26.73 44.74 -0.11
C ILE A 3 -27.97 44.22 0.59
N SER A 4 -28.81 43.54 -0.19
CA SER A 4 -30.08 42.95 0.16
C SER A 4 -29.91 41.73 1.04
N GLY A 5 -30.74 41.66 2.11
CA GLY A 5 -30.72 40.56 3.07
C GLY A 5 -31.39 39.27 2.57
N TYR A 6 -30.84 38.14 2.99
CA TYR A 6 -31.44 36.82 2.90
C TYR A 6 -32.23 36.55 4.18
N SER A 7 -33.53 36.26 4.03
CA SER A 7 -34.39 35.77 5.10
C SER A 7 -34.40 34.23 5.12
N PRO A 8 -34.32 33.59 6.26
CA PRO A 8 -34.48 32.12 6.35
C PRO A 8 -35.95 31.71 6.37
N LEU A 9 -36.27 30.65 5.65
CA LEU A 9 -37.55 29.99 5.59
C LEU A 9 -37.87 29.22 6.90
N PRO A 10 -39.15 29.16 7.32
CA PRO A 10 -39.54 28.46 8.53
C PRO A 10 -39.65 26.95 8.36
N PRO A 11 -39.47 26.14 9.43
CA PRO A 11 -39.55 24.67 9.38
C PRO A 11 -41.01 24.18 9.28
N SER A 12 -41.26 23.22 8.41
CA SER A 12 -42.55 22.54 8.26
C SER A 12 -42.82 21.51 9.36
N PRO A 13 -44.08 21.36 9.80
CA PRO A 13 -44.41 20.46 10.90
C PRO A 13 -44.49 19.00 10.44
N VAL A 14 -43.74 18.14 11.14
CA VAL A 14 -43.76 16.68 10.99
C VAL A 14 -45.03 16.13 11.60
N ARG A 15 -45.89 15.54 10.79
CA ARG A 15 -47.04 14.76 11.23
C ARG A 15 -46.58 13.45 11.88
N ARG A 16 -46.82 13.30 13.17
CA ARG A 16 -46.85 12.02 13.88
C ARG A 16 -48.06 11.22 13.41
N MET A 17 -47.80 10.04 12.86
CA MET A 17 -48.84 9.03 12.70
C MET A 17 -48.34 7.71 13.31
N LEU A 18 -48.86 7.45 14.51
CA LEU A 18 -48.85 6.16 15.21
C LEU A 18 -49.73 5.19 14.44
N LEU A 19 -49.20 4.08 13.95
CA LEU A 19 -49.96 2.89 13.64
C LEU A 19 -49.32 1.69 14.33
N LEU A 20 -49.95 1.31 15.43
CA LEU A 20 -49.86 0.00 16.05
C LEU A 20 -50.50 -1.03 15.09
N SER A 21 -49.77 -2.00 14.61
CA SER A 21 -50.32 -3.26 14.10
C SER A 21 -49.28 -4.36 14.36
N GLY A 22 -49.67 -5.26 15.23
CA GLY A 22 -48.94 -6.46 15.55
C GLY A 22 -48.92 -7.42 14.33
N CYS A 23 -47.78 -8.05 14.12
CA CYS A 23 -47.65 -9.24 13.29
C CYS A 23 -46.69 -10.22 13.96
N ILE A 24 -47.25 -11.32 14.26
CA ILE A 24 -46.84 -12.64 14.66
C ILE A 24 -45.46 -13.00 14.13
N ALA A 25 -44.59 -13.38 15.06
CA ALA A 25 -43.29 -13.97 14.79
C ALA A 25 -43.44 -15.36 14.15
N LEU A 26 -43.10 -15.44 12.88
CA LEU A 26 -42.71 -16.69 12.26
C LEU A 26 -41.18 -16.78 12.35
N LEU A 27 -40.72 -17.49 13.36
CA LEU A 27 -39.34 -17.92 13.51
C LEU A 27 -39.04 -18.98 12.45
N SER A 28 -38.79 -18.54 11.22
CA SER A 28 -38.11 -19.36 10.22
C SER A 28 -36.62 -19.33 10.55
N GLY A 29 -36.19 -20.34 11.31
CA GLY A 29 -34.81 -20.58 11.58
C GLY A 29 -34.02 -20.83 10.29
N CYS A 30 -33.44 -19.80 9.69
CA CYS A 30 -32.37 -19.96 8.75
C CYS A 30 -31.15 -20.43 9.54
N SER A 31 -31.03 -21.75 9.71
CA SER A 31 -29.77 -22.38 10.07
C SER A 31 -28.76 -22.02 9.00
N PHE A 32 -28.04 -20.93 9.23
CA PHE A 32 -26.80 -20.65 8.54
C PHE A 32 -25.82 -21.72 8.96
N SER A 33 -25.89 -22.90 8.33
CA SER A 33 -24.83 -23.88 8.39
C SER A 33 -23.62 -23.29 7.66
N GLY A 34 -22.93 -22.38 8.37
CA GLY A 34 -21.59 -21.96 7.99
C GLY A 34 -20.76 -23.24 7.90
N ARG A 35 -20.60 -23.80 6.70
CA ARG A 35 -19.57 -24.79 6.43
C ARG A 35 -18.27 -24.14 6.90
N ARG A 36 -17.86 -24.45 8.15
CA ARG A 36 -16.46 -24.31 8.56
C ARG A 36 -15.71 -25.09 7.48
N ARG A 37 -15.04 -24.37 6.57
CA ARG A 37 -13.98 -25.00 5.79
C ARG A 37 -13.08 -25.64 6.83
N GLU A 38 -13.10 -26.96 6.90
CA GLU A 38 -12.07 -27.68 7.60
C GLU A 38 -10.76 -27.20 6.99
N VAL A 39 -10.03 -26.40 7.76
CA VAL A 39 -8.66 -26.01 7.42
C VAL A 39 -7.91 -27.32 7.58
N GLY A 40 -7.69 -28.01 6.48
CA GLY A 40 -6.84 -29.19 6.45
C GLY A 40 -5.51 -28.88 7.15
N PRO A 41 -4.79 -29.88 7.65
CA PRO A 41 -3.54 -29.68 8.34
C PRO A 41 -2.65 -28.79 7.46
N SER A 42 -2.27 -27.61 7.99
CA SER A 42 -1.40 -26.68 7.26
C SER A 42 -0.09 -27.39 6.94
N GLU A 43 0.27 -27.45 5.68
CA GLU A 43 1.57 -27.99 5.28
C GLU A 43 2.69 -27.37 6.13
N PRO A 44 3.68 -28.18 6.55
CA PRO A 44 4.78 -27.68 7.36
C PRO A 44 5.49 -26.56 6.59
N LEU A 45 5.75 -25.44 7.26
CA LEU A 45 6.49 -24.32 6.68
C LEU A 45 7.86 -24.79 6.20
N SER A 46 8.31 -24.30 5.05
CA SER A 46 9.69 -24.49 4.63
C SER A 46 10.65 -23.88 5.66
N ALA A 47 11.89 -24.37 5.72
CA ALA A 47 12.89 -23.84 6.63
C ALA A 47 13.12 -22.32 6.41
N GLU A 48 13.02 -21.87 5.16
CA GLU A 48 13.09 -20.44 4.80
C GLU A 48 11.90 -19.66 5.35
N ASP A 49 10.68 -20.17 5.18
CA ASP A 49 9.46 -19.54 5.70
C ASP A 49 9.47 -19.47 7.24
N ALA A 50 9.98 -20.50 7.90
CA ALA A 50 10.16 -20.51 9.34
C ALA A 50 11.13 -19.40 9.79
N LYS A 51 12.25 -19.20 9.09
CA LYS A 51 13.20 -18.13 9.34
C LYS A 51 12.55 -16.75 9.14
N LEU A 52 11.82 -16.56 8.05
CA LEU A 52 11.11 -15.29 7.78
C LEU A 52 10.04 -15.02 8.84
N LYS A 53 9.25 -16.00 9.20
CA LYS A 53 8.24 -15.88 10.26
C LYS A 53 8.88 -15.49 11.61
N HIS A 54 10.03 -16.04 11.93
CA HIS A 54 10.79 -15.65 13.12
C HIS A 54 11.33 -14.21 13.00
N LYS A 55 11.97 -13.88 11.88
CA LYS A 55 12.53 -12.56 11.59
C LYS A 55 11.48 -11.46 11.73
N PHE A 56 10.32 -11.63 11.12
CA PHE A 56 9.23 -10.63 11.10
C PHE A 56 8.18 -10.84 12.19
N ARG A 57 8.51 -11.59 13.24
CA ARG A 57 7.61 -11.81 14.37
C ARG A 57 7.06 -10.49 14.92
N GLY A 58 5.72 -10.41 15.04
CA GLY A 58 5.03 -9.23 15.54
C GLY A 58 4.74 -8.15 14.49
N LEU A 59 5.18 -8.33 13.25
CA LEU A 59 4.81 -7.49 12.12
C LEU A 59 3.72 -8.20 11.30
N ARG A 60 2.56 -7.56 11.16
CA ARG A 60 1.41 -8.12 10.41
C ARG A 60 1.18 -7.42 9.06
N GLY A 61 2.08 -6.53 8.69
CA GLY A 61 1.97 -5.65 7.54
C GLY A 61 2.47 -4.26 7.90
N GLY A 62 2.17 -3.28 7.08
CA GLY A 62 2.62 -1.92 7.29
C GLY A 62 1.97 -0.92 6.35
N GLN A 63 2.52 0.28 6.35
CA GLN A 63 2.19 1.28 5.36
C GLN A 63 2.99 1.01 4.08
N LEU A 64 2.39 1.31 2.94
CA LEU A 64 3.00 1.27 1.63
C LEU A 64 3.00 2.69 1.06
N ARG A 65 4.14 3.13 0.54
CA ARG A 65 4.23 4.34 -0.27
C ARG A 65 4.75 3.96 -1.64
N VAL A 66 4.05 4.41 -2.67
CA VAL A 66 4.46 4.20 -4.06
C VAL A 66 4.55 5.55 -4.76
N ASP A 67 5.68 5.80 -5.38
CA ASP A 67 5.91 6.95 -6.26
C ASP A 67 6.68 6.52 -7.53
N SER A 68 6.94 7.46 -8.42
CA SER A 68 7.68 7.20 -9.65
C SER A 68 8.54 8.40 -10.03
N LEU A 69 9.66 8.14 -10.71
CA LEU A 69 10.51 9.16 -11.31
C LEU A 69 10.08 9.56 -12.72
N PHE A 70 9.10 8.87 -13.28
CA PHE A 70 8.54 9.15 -14.61
C PHE A 70 7.03 8.84 -14.63
N HIS A 71 6.37 9.16 -15.71
CA HIS A 71 4.95 8.85 -15.88
C HIS A 71 4.75 7.35 -16.12
N VAL A 72 4.12 6.67 -15.17
CA VAL A 72 3.83 5.22 -15.20
C VAL A 72 2.33 5.02 -15.41
N ARG A 73 1.96 4.06 -16.27
CA ARG A 73 0.58 3.63 -16.49
C ARG A 73 0.43 2.15 -16.20
N GLY A 74 -0.80 1.74 -15.84
CA GLY A 74 -1.16 0.34 -15.68
C GLY A 74 -0.19 -0.43 -14.78
N LEU A 75 0.21 0.17 -13.65
CA LEU A 75 1.11 -0.49 -12.70
C LEU A 75 0.38 -1.58 -11.94
N ASN A 76 0.93 -2.78 -11.97
CA ASN A 76 0.59 -3.89 -11.10
C ASN A 76 1.81 -4.29 -10.27
N ILE A 77 1.60 -4.54 -8.99
CA ILE A 77 2.59 -5.12 -8.09
C ILE A 77 1.97 -6.38 -7.49
N PHE A 78 2.62 -7.53 -7.65
CA PHE A 78 2.15 -8.82 -7.16
C PHE A 78 3.10 -9.34 -6.08
N ASN A 79 2.56 -10.02 -5.07
CA ASN A 79 3.36 -10.72 -4.08
C ASN A 79 3.81 -12.12 -4.56
N GLU A 80 4.54 -12.85 -3.73
CA GLU A 80 5.04 -14.20 -3.99
C GLU A 80 3.95 -15.25 -4.30
N ARG A 81 2.70 -14.97 -3.93
CA ARG A 81 1.54 -15.83 -4.23
C ARG A 81 0.81 -15.42 -5.51
N GLY A 82 1.37 -14.47 -6.25
CA GLY A 82 0.70 -13.91 -7.44
C GLY A 82 -0.53 -13.06 -7.11
N ARG A 83 -0.79 -12.73 -5.85
CA ARG A 83 -1.90 -11.85 -5.46
C ARG A 83 -1.50 -10.41 -5.71
N LEU A 84 -2.49 -9.62 -6.12
CA LEU A 84 -2.29 -8.19 -6.29
C LEU A 84 -1.97 -7.55 -4.94
N PHE A 85 -0.78 -6.96 -4.84
CA PHE A 85 -0.28 -6.25 -3.68
C PHE A 85 -0.62 -4.76 -3.77
N PHE A 86 -0.52 -4.21 -4.97
CA PHE A 86 -0.86 -2.83 -5.28
C PHE A 86 -1.13 -2.69 -6.77
N ALA A 87 -2.06 -1.80 -7.15
CA ALA A 87 -2.26 -1.40 -8.53
C ALA A 87 -2.56 0.10 -8.62
N SER A 88 -2.18 0.71 -9.73
CA SER A 88 -2.49 2.11 -10.04
C SER A 88 -2.63 2.31 -11.54
N ALA A 89 -3.70 3.01 -11.93
CA ALA A 89 -3.89 3.38 -13.32
C ALA A 89 -2.76 4.27 -13.83
N VAL A 90 -2.41 5.27 -13.01
CA VAL A 90 -1.40 6.28 -13.35
C VAL A 90 -0.66 6.71 -12.09
N ILE A 91 0.65 6.82 -12.20
CA ILE A 91 1.49 7.51 -11.22
C ILE A 91 2.32 8.53 -11.97
N THR A 92 2.17 9.80 -11.62
CA THR A 92 2.90 10.92 -12.25
C THR A 92 3.69 11.67 -11.18
N PRO A 93 5.01 11.87 -11.34
CA PRO A 93 5.76 12.73 -10.44
C PRO A 93 5.16 14.14 -10.32
N PRO A 94 5.20 14.75 -9.14
CA PRO A 94 5.76 14.29 -7.87
C PRO A 94 4.74 13.56 -6.98
N HIS A 95 3.60 13.12 -7.52
CA HIS A 95 2.54 12.50 -6.73
C HIS A 95 2.97 11.17 -6.13
N ARG A 96 2.52 10.95 -4.90
CA ARG A 96 2.77 9.75 -4.11
C ARG A 96 1.44 9.13 -3.70
N THR A 97 1.36 7.82 -3.80
CA THR A 97 0.20 7.06 -3.32
C THR A 97 0.58 6.38 -2.01
N ASN A 98 -0.26 6.53 -0.99
CA ASN A 98 -0.13 5.83 0.27
C ASN A 98 -1.24 4.79 0.38
N ALA A 99 -0.88 3.60 0.86
CA ALA A 99 -1.78 2.49 1.11
C ALA A 99 -1.34 1.73 2.37
N SER A 100 -2.16 0.81 2.82
CA SER A 100 -1.75 -0.18 3.83
C SER A 100 -1.68 -1.54 3.17
N TYR A 101 -0.80 -2.40 3.66
CA TYR A 101 -0.70 -3.77 3.19
C TYR A 101 -0.64 -4.76 4.35
N GLY A 102 -1.14 -5.96 4.10
CA GLY A 102 -0.91 -7.14 4.93
C GLY A 102 0.00 -8.12 4.20
N ALA A 103 0.79 -8.87 4.94
CA ALA A 103 1.62 -9.93 4.41
C ALA A 103 1.72 -11.09 5.42
N ASP A 104 1.83 -12.32 4.94
CA ASP A 104 1.84 -13.51 5.79
C ASP A 104 3.02 -13.53 6.79
N PHE A 105 4.14 -12.94 6.39
CA PHE A 105 5.33 -12.81 7.21
C PHE A 105 5.59 -11.36 7.65
N GLY A 106 4.60 -10.45 7.49
CA GLY A 106 4.76 -9.04 7.85
C GLY A 106 5.31 -8.16 6.72
N VAL A 107 6.13 -8.72 5.82
CA VAL A 107 6.51 -8.14 4.54
C VAL A 107 6.51 -9.24 3.48
N PRO A 108 6.27 -8.93 2.19
CA PRO A 108 6.37 -9.93 1.12
C PRO A 108 7.80 -10.42 0.98
N LYS A 109 7.97 -11.70 0.58
CA LYS A 109 9.30 -12.25 0.26
C LYS A 109 9.94 -11.50 -0.89
N PHE A 110 9.18 -11.37 -1.96
CA PHE A 110 9.52 -10.58 -3.13
C PHE A 110 8.26 -9.93 -3.69
N LEU A 111 8.46 -8.93 -4.52
CA LEU A 111 7.41 -8.30 -5.30
C LEU A 111 7.75 -8.39 -6.78
N ARG A 112 6.74 -8.71 -7.60
CA ARG A 112 6.82 -8.67 -9.05
C ARG A 112 6.08 -7.43 -9.54
N PHE A 113 6.77 -6.64 -10.34
CA PHE A 113 6.30 -5.37 -10.87
C PHE A 113 6.02 -5.52 -12.36
N GLU A 114 4.88 -5.01 -12.80
CA GLU A 114 4.55 -4.84 -14.20
C GLU A 114 3.95 -3.45 -14.41
N TRP A 115 4.40 -2.73 -15.42
CA TRP A 115 3.70 -1.53 -15.86
C TRP A 115 3.56 -1.53 -17.37
N ARG A 116 2.55 -0.80 -17.85
CA ARG A 116 2.06 -0.92 -19.22
C ARG A 116 1.95 0.45 -19.87
N ASP A 117 1.78 0.44 -21.19
CA ASP A 117 1.50 1.67 -21.97
C ASP A 117 0.03 2.14 -21.84
N LYS A 118 -0.86 1.25 -21.36
CA LYS A 118 -2.29 1.51 -21.20
C LYS A 118 -2.80 1.22 -19.80
N THR A 119 -3.97 1.77 -19.48
CA THR A 119 -4.63 1.64 -18.17
C THR A 119 -5.93 0.85 -18.24
N GLU A 120 -6.09 0.01 -19.27
CA GLU A 120 -7.31 -0.77 -19.45
C GLU A 120 -7.45 -1.81 -18.35
N MET A 121 -8.63 -1.83 -17.74
CA MET A 121 -9.04 -2.80 -16.73
C MET A 121 -10.38 -3.37 -17.18
N GLU A 122 -10.37 -4.60 -17.72
CA GLU A 122 -11.62 -5.29 -18.03
C GLU A 122 -11.98 -6.22 -16.87
N PRO A 123 -13.13 -6.09 -16.26
CA PRO A 123 -13.53 -6.93 -15.13
C PRO A 123 -13.45 -8.43 -15.44
N ASP A 124 -13.91 -8.83 -16.64
CA ASP A 124 -13.91 -10.23 -17.04
C ASP A 124 -12.60 -10.72 -17.66
N GLY A 125 -11.74 -9.82 -18.12
CA GLY A 125 -10.48 -10.15 -18.79
C GLY A 125 -9.40 -10.63 -17.84
N ALA A 126 -9.38 -10.12 -16.61
CA ALA A 126 -8.42 -10.52 -15.57
C ALA A 126 -8.60 -12.00 -15.21
N LEU A 127 -9.84 -12.44 -14.97
CA LEU A 127 -10.17 -13.83 -14.65
C LEU A 127 -9.88 -14.77 -15.82
N LYS A 128 -10.17 -14.35 -17.06
CA LYS A 128 -9.86 -15.14 -18.28
C LYS A 128 -8.36 -15.35 -18.48
N ARG A 129 -7.53 -14.44 -17.97
CA ARG A 129 -6.06 -14.50 -18.07
C ARG A 129 -5.39 -15.06 -16.82
N GLY A 130 -6.14 -15.49 -15.82
CA GLY A 130 -5.62 -15.93 -14.52
C GLY A 130 -4.97 -14.83 -13.71
N LEU A 131 -5.29 -13.55 -13.99
CA LEU A 131 -4.82 -12.41 -13.22
C LEU A 131 -5.78 -12.11 -12.06
N PRO A 132 -5.27 -11.59 -10.96
CA PRO A 132 -6.11 -11.12 -9.86
C PRO A 132 -7.07 -10.01 -10.29
N ASP A 133 -8.25 -9.99 -9.69
CA ASP A 133 -9.20 -8.90 -9.85
C ASP A 133 -8.55 -7.55 -9.50
N GLY A 134 -8.86 -6.51 -10.27
CA GLY A 134 -8.27 -5.19 -10.12
C GLY A 134 -6.90 -4.97 -10.79
N ALA A 135 -6.33 -5.99 -11.46
CA ALA A 135 -5.08 -5.82 -12.20
C ALA A 135 -5.31 -5.20 -13.59
N TYR A 136 -4.36 -4.39 -14.04
CA TYR A 136 -4.32 -3.86 -15.40
C TYR A 136 -3.67 -4.87 -16.33
N TYR A 137 -4.26 -5.13 -17.50
CA TYR A 137 -3.78 -6.15 -18.44
C TYR A 137 -3.87 -5.74 -19.94
N GLY A 138 -4.44 -4.58 -20.26
CA GLY A 138 -4.43 -4.01 -21.59
C GLY A 138 -3.03 -3.54 -22.01
N GLY A 139 -2.81 -3.42 -23.32
CA GLY A 139 -1.59 -2.87 -23.89
C GLY A 139 -0.35 -3.74 -23.74
N THR A 140 0.80 -3.11 -23.95
CA THR A 140 2.14 -3.74 -23.92
C THR A 140 2.78 -3.57 -22.55
N ILE A 141 3.44 -4.60 -22.04
CA ILE A 141 4.25 -4.50 -20.82
C ILE A 141 5.54 -3.76 -21.18
N LEU A 142 5.76 -2.61 -20.55
CA LEU A 142 6.95 -1.78 -20.70
C LEU A 142 8.02 -2.10 -19.65
N GLY A 143 7.63 -2.63 -18.51
CA GLY A 143 8.55 -3.07 -17.47
C GLY A 143 8.03 -4.30 -16.75
N ASN A 144 8.93 -5.26 -16.49
CA ASN A 144 8.65 -6.48 -15.74
C ASN A 144 9.87 -6.84 -14.90
N TYR A 145 9.73 -6.75 -13.58
CA TYR A 145 10.83 -6.93 -12.65
C TYR A 145 10.37 -7.73 -11.43
N THR A 146 11.26 -8.55 -10.88
CA THR A 146 11.06 -9.23 -9.61
C THR A 146 12.16 -8.80 -8.65
N VAL A 147 11.77 -8.30 -7.49
CA VAL A 147 12.70 -7.75 -6.48
C VAL A 147 12.49 -8.42 -5.14
N PRO A 148 13.56 -8.97 -4.52
CA PRO A 148 13.48 -9.49 -3.16
C PRO A 148 13.25 -8.34 -2.17
N ILE A 149 12.35 -8.55 -1.20
CA ILE A 149 12.00 -7.56 -0.17
C ILE A 149 12.46 -8.03 1.21
N ALA A 150 11.92 -9.15 1.69
CA ALA A 150 12.15 -9.61 3.06
C ALA A 150 13.64 -9.81 3.40
N ALA A 151 14.43 -10.33 2.46
CA ALA A 151 15.86 -10.54 2.65
C ALA A 151 16.64 -9.23 2.83
N ARG A 152 16.14 -8.12 2.30
CA ARG A 152 16.82 -6.82 2.31
C ARG A 152 16.56 -6.00 3.57
N ILE A 153 15.48 -6.29 4.31
CA ILE A 153 15.12 -5.55 5.53
C ILE A 153 16.12 -5.92 6.65
N PRO A 154 16.84 -4.93 7.22
CA PRO A 154 17.83 -5.20 8.25
C PRO A 154 17.19 -5.67 9.56
N ASP A 155 17.83 -6.61 10.26
CA ASP A 155 17.36 -7.08 11.56
C ASP A 155 17.38 -5.96 12.60
N ALA A 156 18.37 -5.08 12.56
CA ALA A 156 18.48 -3.91 13.44
C ALA A 156 17.25 -3.00 13.40
N LEU A 157 16.63 -2.83 12.19
CA LEU A 157 15.38 -2.08 12.04
C LEU A 157 14.22 -2.76 12.75
N LEU A 158 14.14 -4.09 12.65
CA LEU A 158 13.07 -4.89 13.27
C LEU A 158 13.24 -4.94 14.79
N GLU A 159 14.48 -4.99 15.28
CA GLU A 159 14.80 -4.91 16.71
C GLU A 159 14.43 -3.54 17.29
N ASP A 160 14.77 -2.48 16.57
CA ASP A 160 14.39 -1.13 16.97
C ASP A 160 12.84 -0.98 17.02
N LYS A 161 12.13 -1.51 16.01
CA LYS A 161 10.67 -1.54 16.03
C LYS A 161 10.11 -2.30 17.24
N ARG A 162 10.68 -3.45 17.59
CA ARG A 162 10.24 -4.25 18.76
C ARG A 162 10.48 -3.52 20.07
N ARG A 163 11.62 -2.85 20.20
CA ARG A 163 12.04 -2.15 21.42
C ARG A 163 11.29 -0.84 21.63
N ASN A 164 11.16 -0.07 20.58
CA ASN A 164 10.75 1.33 20.63
C ASN A 164 9.42 1.61 19.92
N GLY A 165 8.77 0.59 19.34
CA GLY A 165 7.53 0.75 18.58
C GLY A 165 7.74 1.43 17.22
N GLY A 166 6.67 2.02 16.70
CA GLY A 166 6.66 2.71 15.41
C GLY A 166 5.95 1.92 14.30
N GLY A 167 5.49 2.64 13.29
CA GLY A 167 4.91 2.11 12.07
C GLY A 167 5.99 1.76 11.05
N PHE A 168 6.02 0.50 10.60
CA PHE A 168 6.88 0.12 9.47
C PHE A 168 6.25 0.59 8.16
N ARG A 169 7.03 1.25 7.32
CA ARG A 169 6.63 1.68 6.00
C ARG A 169 7.58 1.12 4.94
N LEU A 170 7.01 0.38 3.99
CA LEU A 170 7.67 -0.04 2.76
C LEU A 170 7.50 1.06 1.73
N LYS A 171 8.58 1.46 1.07
CA LYS A 171 8.59 2.49 0.03
C LYS A 171 9.02 1.88 -1.28
N ILE A 172 8.30 2.21 -2.33
CA ILE A 172 8.54 1.76 -3.69
C ILE A 172 8.60 2.98 -4.59
N ARG A 173 9.68 3.11 -5.34
CA ARG A 173 9.87 4.15 -6.35
C ARG A 173 10.13 3.51 -7.70
N ILE A 174 9.27 3.80 -8.67
CA ILE A 174 9.42 3.23 -10.01
C ILE A 174 10.40 4.09 -10.81
N HIS A 175 11.47 3.45 -11.27
CA HIS A 175 12.46 3.99 -12.19
C HIS A 175 12.33 3.26 -13.54
N PRO A 176 12.61 3.89 -14.71
CA PRO A 176 12.52 3.22 -16.01
C PRO A 176 13.33 1.92 -16.10
N ASP A 177 14.45 1.85 -15.41
CA ASP A 177 15.36 0.72 -15.38
C ASP A 177 15.11 -0.28 -14.26
N GLY A 178 14.02 -0.12 -13.49
CA GLY A 178 13.62 -1.05 -12.46
C GLY A 178 13.15 -0.36 -11.17
N PRO A 179 12.37 -1.06 -10.33
CA PRO A 179 11.87 -0.51 -9.10
C PRO A 179 12.97 -0.37 -8.05
N LEU A 180 12.91 0.71 -7.29
CA LEU A 180 13.74 1.00 -6.13
C LEU A 180 12.94 0.71 -4.87
N ILE A 181 13.54 0.04 -3.91
CA ILE A 181 12.92 -0.35 -2.65
C ILE A 181 13.58 0.40 -1.50
N GLY A 182 12.76 1.11 -0.73
CA GLY A 182 13.17 1.76 0.49
C GLY A 182 12.26 1.37 1.67
N TRP A 183 12.68 1.71 2.87
CA TRP A 183 11.90 1.52 4.09
C TRP A 183 12.23 2.57 5.12
N ASP A 184 11.29 2.77 6.04
CA ASP A 184 11.52 3.54 7.25
C ASP A 184 10.61 3.08 8.41
N LEU A 185 10.97 3.52 9.62
CA LEU A 185 10.12 3.45 10.80
C LEU A 185 9.59 4.85 11.10
N GLU A 186 8.27 5.01 11.05
CA GLU A 186 7.60 6.23 11.45
C GLU A 186 7.29 6.18 12.95
N ARG A 187 7.72 7.21 13.67
CA ARG A 187 7.35 7.43 15.08
C ARG A 187 6.79 8.82 15.23
N GLY A 188 5.60 8.90 15.82
CA GLY A 188 4.87 10.15 16.04
C GLY A 188 5.45 11.05 17.15
N VAL A 189 6.77 11.24 17.20
CA VAL A 189 7.39 12.17 18.12
C VAL A 189 7.97 13.33 17.31
N GLY A 190 7.21 14.41 17.24
CA GLY A 190 7.58 15.58 16.47
C GLY A 190 8.86 16.26 16.96
N THR A 191 9.86 16.36 16.10
CA THR A 191 10.99 17.26 16.23
C THR A 191 11.41 17.85 14.88
N GLY A 192 10.72 17.47 13.80
CA GLY A 192 10.83 18.16 12.52
C GLY A 192 9.85 19.31 12.43
N PRO A 193 10.00 20.21 11.47
CA PRO A 193 9.04 21.29 11.20
C PRO A 193 7.62 20.77 10.91
N ASP A 194 7.51 19.54 10.41
CA ASP A 194 6.25 18.81 10.14
C ASP A 194 5.80 17.89 11.28
N GLY A 195 6.53 17.86 12.40
CA GLY A 195 6.19 17.05 13.56
C GLY A 195 6.49 15.55 13.42
N SER A 196 7.02 15.07 12.29
CA SER A 196 7.32 13.67 12.07
C SER A 196 8.81 13.35 12.20
N LYS A 197 9.12 12.24 12.86
CA LYS A 197 10.47 11.68 12.93
C LYS A 197 10.50 10.31 12.27
N PHE A 198 11.35 10.16 11.26
CA PHE A 198 11.66 8.86 10.68
C PHE A 198 12.97 8.36 11.26
N HIS A 199 12.94 7.17 11.87
CA HIS A 199 14.11 6.47 12.36
C HIS A 199 14.39 5.28 11.44
N HIS A 200 15.67 4.97 11.25
CA HIS A 200 16.10 3.83 10.43
C HIS A 200 15.52 3.80 9.02
N ALA A 201 15.65 4.90 8.29
CA ALA A 201 15.43 4.90 6.86
C ALA A 201 16.56 4.16 6.14
N GLY A 202 16.21 3.43 5.06
CA GLY A 202 17.20 2.69 4.28
C GLY A 202 16.62 2.19 2.95
N GLY A 203 17.45 1.44 2.21
CA GLY A 203 17.13 0.89 0.92
C GLY A 203 17.84 1.58 -0.24
N ASP A 204 17.24 1.55 -1.42
CA ASP A 204 17.81 2.07 -2.66
C ASP A 204 17.64 3.58 -2.83
N PHE A 205 16.85 4.22 -1.99
CA PHE A 205 16.61 5.66 -2.10
C PHE A 205 16.19 6.29 -0.78
N GLN A 206 16.38 7.58 -0.69
CA GLN A 206 15.86 8.45 0.35
C GLN A 206 15.27 9.70 -0.30
N GLU A 207 14.05 10.06 0.08
CA GLU A 207 13.39 11.26 -0.40
C GLU A 207 14.14 12.52 0.08
N ALA A 208 14.03 13.57 -0.73
CA ALA A 208 14.40 14.90 -0.29
C ALA A 208 13.53 15.36 0.88
N TYR A 209 14.11 16.16 1.76
CA TYR A 209 13.35 16.84 2.80
C TYR A 209 12.99 18.24 2.32
N ILE A 210 11.70 18.41 2.04
CA ILE A 210 11.15 19.65 1.52
C ILE A 210 10.26 20.27 2.59
N TYR A 211 10.47 21.54 2.89
CA TYR A 211 9.65 22.31 3.82
C TYR A 211 9.29 23.66 3.19
N GLN A 212 8.01 24.00 3.15
CA GLN A 212 7.45 25.21 2.53
C GLN A 212 7.93 25.46 1.08
N GLY A 213 8.19 24.37 0.33
CA GLY A 213 8.67 24.45 -1.05
C GLY A 213 10.19 24.53 -1.22
N GLU A 214 10.93 24.66 -0.13
CA GLU A 214 12.40 24.66 -0.14
C GLU A 214 12.97 23.26 0.14
N VAL A 215 13.98 22.85 -0.61
CA VAL A 215 14.70 21.59 -0.41
C VAL A 215 15.75 21.79 0.69
N LEU A 216 15.39 21.42 1.93
CA LEU A 216 16.32 21.53 3.07
C LEU A 216 17.39 20.43 3.07
N ARG A 217 17.11 19.29 2.48
CA ARG A 217 18.06 18.19 2.28
C ARG A 217 17.71 17.45 0.99
N LYS A 218 18.71 17.29 0.13
CA LYS A 218 18.55 16.47 -1.09
C LYS A 218 18.26 15.02 -0.77
N GLY A 219 17.41 14.43 -1.58
CA GLY A 219 17.22 13.01 -1.66
C GLY A 219 18.33 12.35 -2.49
N TRP A 220 18.27 11.05 -2.58
CA TRP A 220 19.16 10.27 -3.44
C TRP A 220 18.52 8.94 -3.80
N PHE A 221 19.01 8.35 -4.88
CA PHE A 221 18.70 6.96 -5.22
C PHE A 221 19.92 6.26 -5.82
N ILE A 222 19.92 4.92 -5.77
CA ILE A 222 20.91 4.09 -6.45
C ILE A 222 20.33 3.71 -7.81
N HIS A 223 21.00 4.06 -8.88
CA HIS A 223 20.54 3.75 -10.23
C HIS A 223 20.49 2.22 -10.43
N PRO A 224 19.34 1.63 -10.85
CA PRO A 224 19.15 0.18 -10.88
C PRO A 224 20.16 -0.58 -11.74
N LYS A 225 20.61 0.02 -12.85
CA LYS A 225 21.55 -0.63 -13.78
C LYS A 225 23.02 -0.36 -13.46
N THR A 226 23.35 0.88 -13.03
CA THR A 226 24.74 1.28 -12.88
C THR A 226 25.25 1.16 -11.44
N GLY A 227 24.35 1.07 -10.45
CA GLY A 227 24.69 1.11 -9.04
C GLY A 227 25.17 2.48 -8.57
N GLN A 228 25.19 3.50 -9.42
CA GLN A 228 25.62 4.84 -9.07
C GLN A 228 24.60 5.54 -8.18
N ARG A 229 25.05 6.22 -7.15
CA ARG A 229 24.21 7.10 -6.34
C ARG A 229 24.00 8.43 -7.06
N ILE A 230 22.72 8.79 -7.20
CA ILE A 230 22.26 10.01 -7.87
C ILE A 230 21.51 10.85 -6.85
N GLU A 231 21.87 12.12 -6.71
CA GLU A 231 21.14 13.08 -5.90
C GLU A 231 19.89 13.59 -6.63
N THR A 232 18.84 13.94 -5.87
CA THR A 232 17.57 14.42 -6.38
C THR A 232 16.93 15.40 -5.41
N ASP A 233 16.10 16.29 -5.94
CA ASP A 233 15.32 17.26 -5.16
C ASP A 233 13.89 16.73 -4.81
N HIS A 234 13.63 15.42 -5.02
CA HIS A 234 12.34 14.77 -4.75
C HIS A 234 12.48 13.39 -4.14
#